data_54ec57d8059a12e5715f36fd942b5863
#
_entry.id   54ec57d8059a12e5715f36fd942b5863
#
_cell.length_a   1.000
_cell.length_b   1.000
_cell.length_c   1.000
_cell.angle_alpha   90.00
_cell.angle_beta   90.00
_cell.angle_gamma   90.00
#
_symmetry.space_group_name_H-M   'P 1'
#
loop_
_entity.id
_entity.type
_entity.pdbx_description
1 polymer ?
#
loop_
_entity_poly.entity_id
_entity_poly.type
_entity_poly.pdbx_seq_one_letter_code
_entity_poly.pdbx_strand_id
1 'polypeptide(L)'
;MAQLAWPIIVTQLLMVAYNLTDTLWLGQYSTDAVAAISLAFPLIFLFISVGGGFTVAGSTLVAQYTGAESERSAGTVAGQTLSFITIIAVVVGVLGYLLTDDLLGVLPSSPATAGQVVPLAAEYMAVFFLGLPFLFGYFVFSALMRGYGNTRAPMLIMAVSVGVNVVIDPVLIFGWGPVPQLGVAGAAVATITSRGLATLLGLYVLFGTDAGPDVYLEDFRPRLEYIVKIVRLGVPSALEQSASALGFITLTAMVVTFKPEVVAAYGLGNRLTSLVFLPALGLGRATNTIVGQNLGAGKPDRAERAVKLAAKVGAGTMFGVAILTFFFAEPAVGVFIGTGTEAAAETIRLGAEYLRVRAVEFAFIGVLQVVLGAYRGAGNTKTALAFSLVALWLGRVPIVYFLSFMQGMGPAGIWIGMAVGQIIGAIAAAAWFTRGTWKKAVIDEGAEGA
;
A
#
# COMPACT_ATOMS: atom_id res chain seq x y z
N MET A 1 -0.82 21.20 -1.38
CA MET A 1 -0.96 19.95 -0.63
C MET A 1 -2.34 19.35 -0.72
N ALA A 2 -3.39 20.01 -0.27
CA ALA A 2 -4.75 19.45 -0.34
C ALA A 2 -5.11 18.94 -1.75
N GLN A 3 -4.82 19.73 -2.79
CA GLN A 3 -5.09 19.36 -4.19
C GLN A 3 -4.39 18.09 -4.66
N LEU A 4 -3.23 17.76 -4.12
CA LEU A 4 -2.54 16.51 -4.40
C LEU A 4 -3.02 15.35 -3.52
N ALA A 5 -3.33 15.62 -2.25
CA ALA A 5 -3.65 14.58 -1.28
C ALA A 5 -5.05 13.99 -1.46
N TRP A 6 -6.09 14.82 -1.73
CA TRP A 6 -7.47 14.32 -1.79
C TRP A 6 -7.71 13.30 -2.93
N PRO A 7 -7.15 13.47 -4.16
CA PRO A 7 -7.37 12.44 -5.17
C PRO A 7 -6.66 11.12 -4.81
N ILE A 8 -5.52 11.20 -4.10
CA ILE A 8 -4.82 10.00 -3.62
C ILE A 8 -5.68 9.28 -2.57
N ILE A 9 -6.29 10.03 -1.65
CA ILE A 9 -7.19 9.45 -0.62
C ILE A 9 -8.39 8.78 -1.29
N VAL A 10 -9.03 9.46 -2.27
CA VAL A 10 -10.15 8.89 -3.02
C VAL A 10 -9.71 7.63 -3.78
N THR A 11 -8.53 7.62 -4.42
CA THR A 11 -8.00 6.43 -5.09
C THR A 11 -7.87 5.26 -4.10
N GLN A 12 -7.41 5.52 -2.87
CA GLN A 12 -7.30 4.47 -1.85
C GLN A 12 -8.67 3.97 -1.36
N LEU A 13 -9.64 4.86 -1.19
CA LEU A 13 -11.01 4.48 -0.87
C LEU A 13 -11.64 3.62 -1.98
N LEU A 14 -11.41 3.99 -3.25
CA LEU A 14 -11.83 3.18 -4.39
C LEU A 14 -11.20 1.79 -4.39
N MET A 15 -9.92 1.66 -4.00
CA MET A 15 -9.27 0.34 -3.84
C MET A 15 -9.91 -0.49 -2.71
N VAL A 16 -10.28 0.15 -1.61
CA VAL A 16 -10.99 -0.56 -0.53
C VAL A 16 -12.38 -1.01 -0.99
N ALA A 17 -13.13 -0.14 -1.65
CA ALA A 17 -14.44 -0.47 -2.21
C ALA A 17 -14.35 -1.64 -3.20
N TYR A 18 -13.35 -1.62 -4.07
CA TYR A 18 -13.02 -2.69 -4.99
C TYR A 18 -12.84 -4.04 -4.27
N ASN A 19 -11.92 -4.11 -3.29
CA ASN A 19 -11.65 -5.35 -2.54
C ASN A 19 -12.89 -5.84 -1.75
N LEU A 20 -13.72 -4.92 -1.26
CA LEU A 20 -14.97 -5.29 -0.58
C LEU A 20 -15.98 -5.88 -1.56
N THR A 21 -16.08 -5.35 -2.77
CA THR A 21 -16.98 -5.86 -3.82
C THR A 21 -16.57 -7.25 -4.27
N ASP A 22 -15.28 -7.49 -4.54
CA ASP A 22 -14.76 -8.83 -4.87
C ASP A 22 -15.11 -9.83 -3.76
N THR A 23 -14.86 -9.45 -2.50
CA THR A 23 -15.16 -10.31 -1.35
C THR A 23 -16.66 -10.58 -1.22
N LEU A 24 -17.51 -9.59 -1.51
CA LEU A 24 -18.97 -9.73 -1.44
C LEU A 24 -19.48 -10.73 -2.49
N TRP A 25 -19.05 -10.61 -3.74
CA TRP A 25 -19.47 -11.51 -4.82
C TRP A 25 -18.96 -12.93 -4.59
N LEU A 26 -17.71 -13.08 -4.15
CA LEU A 26 -17.15 -14.39 -3.83
C LEU A 26 -17.80 -15.03 -2.59
N GLY A 27 -18.20 -14.22 -1.60
CA GLY A 27 -18.95 -14.68 -0.44
C GLY A 27 -20.34 -15.21 -0.80
N GLN A 28 -20.98 -14.64 -1.83
CA GLN A 28 -22.23 -15.15 -2.37
C GLN A 28 -22.03 -16.40 -3.24
N TYR A 29 -20.83 -16.59 -3.83
CA TYR A 29 -20.51 -17.76 -4.63
C TYR A 29 -20.22 -18.99 -3.74
N SER A 30 -19.25 -18.89 -2.83
CA SER A 30 -18.97 -19.94 -1.84
C SER A 30 -18.08 -19.44 -0.69
N THR A 31 -18.20 -20.06 0.48
CA THR A 31 -17.31 -19.79 1.62
C THR A 31 -15.86 -20.21 1.33
N ASP A 32 -15.67 -21.28 0.56
CA ASP A 32 -14.35 -21.79 0.19
C ASP A 32 -13.63 -20.82 -0.77
N ALA A 33 -14.39 -20.12 -1.62
CA ALA A 33 -13.84 -19.06 -2.48
C ALA A 33 -13.26 -17.89 -1.67
N VAL A 34 -13.95 -17.45 -0.63
CA VAL A 34 -13.45 -16.40 0.28
C VAL A 34 -12.22 -16.89 1.05
N ALA A 35 -12.24 -18.15 1.51
CA ALA A 35 -11.10 -18.75 2.18
C ALA A 35 -9.88 -18.85 1.24
N ALA A 36 -10.10 -19.22 -0.03
CA ALA A 36 -9.05 -19.32 -1.05
C ALA A 36 -8.34 -17.98 -1.28
N ILE A 37 -9.10 -16.89 -1.46
CA ILE A 37 -8.48 -15.56 -1.62
C ILE A 37 -7.79 -15.10 -0.35
N SER A 38 -8.35 -15.40 0.82
CA SER A 38 -7.73 -15.07 2.11
C SER A 38 -6.38 -15.78 2.28
N LEU A 39 -6.25 -17.00 1.76
CA LEU A 39 -5.01 -17.78 1.74
C LEU A 39 -4.01 -17.23 0.71
N ALA A 40 -4.47 -16.86 -0.49
CA ALA A 40 -3.64 -16.34 -1.58
C ALA A 40 -3.12 -14.92 -1.33
N PHE A 41 -3.92 -14.06 -0.67
CA PHE A 41 -3.66 -12.63 -0.55
C PHE A 41 -2.30 -12.26 0.08
N PRO A 42 -1.83 -12.89 1.18
CA PRO A 42 -0.52 -12.57 1.76
C PRO A 42 0.64 -12.81 0.79
N LEU A 43 0.58 -13.88 0.00
CA LEU A 43 1.60 -14.20 -1.00
C LEU A 43 1.56 -13.19 -2.15
N ILE A 44 0.39 -12.93 -2.70
CA ILE A 44 0.17 -11.91 -3.73
C ILE A 44 0.65 -10.54 -3.26
N PHE A 45 0.34 -10.15 -2.02
CA PHE A 45 0.74 -8.87 -1.46
C PHE A 45 2.26 -8.72 -1.33
N LEU A 46 2.98 -9.81 -1.03
CA LEU A 46 4.44 -9.81 -1.01
C LEU A 46 5.01 -9.46 -2.39
N PHE A 47 4.49 -10.05 -3.46
CA PHE A 47 4.93 -9.74 -4.83
C PHE A 47 4.55 -8.33 -5.26
N ILE A 48 3.35 -7.86 -4.90
CA ILE A 48 2.92 -6.46 -5.12
C ILE A 48 3.85 -5.48 -4.40
N SER A 49 4.32 -5.81 -3.21
CA SER A 49 5.21 -4.96 -2.40
C SER A 49 6.55 -4.73 -3.10
N VAL A 50 7.08 -5.73 -3.81
CA VAL A 50 8.33 -5.59 -4.58
C VAL A 50 8.14 -4.54 -5.70
N GLY A 51 7.12 -4.69 -6.52
CA GLY A 51 6.82 -3.72 -7.59
C GLY A 51 6.47 -2.33 -7.05
N GLY A 52 5.72 -2.28 -5.96
CA GLY A 52 5.37 -1.04 -5.26
C GLY A 52 6.58 -0.20 -4.85
N GLY A 53 7.66 -0.85 -4.42
CA GLY A 53 8.90 -0.15 -4.06
C GLY A 53 9.55 0.58 -5.25
N PHE A 54 9.60 -0.05 -6.41
CA PHE A 54 10.16 0.58 -7.62
C PHE A 54 9.28 1.71 -8.15
N THR A 55 7.96 1.68 -7.92
CA THR A 55 7.09 2.82 -8.27
C THR A 55 7.41 4.08 -7.45
N VAL A 56 7.88 3.92 -6.21
CA VAL A 56 8.35 5.04 -5.38
C VAL A 56 9.57 5.69 -6.03
N ALA A 57 10.53 4.91 -6.53
CA ALA A 57 11.71 5.43 -7.22
C ALA A 57 11.33 6.27 -8.44
N GLY A 58 10.46 5.73 -9.32
CA GLY A 58 9.97 6.44 -10.49
C GLY A 58 9.27 7.75 -10.12
N SER A 59 8.35 7.72 -9.16
CA SER A 59 7.64 8.91 -8.68
C SER A 59 8.59 9.97 -8.13
N THR A 60 9.62 9.58 -7.38
CA THR A 60 10.61 10.50 -6.78
C THR A 60 11.46 11.15 -7.83
N LEU A 61 12.01 10.37 -8.77
CA LEU A 61 12.86 10.90 -9.84
C LEU A 61 12.08 11.83 -10.78
N VAL A 62 10.87 11.43 -11.21
CA VAL A 62 10.00 12.30 -12.00
C VAL A 62 9.70 13.59 -11.24
N ALA A 63 9.39 13.53 -9.94
CA ALA A 63 9.13 14.73 -9.15
C ALA A 63 10.34 15.67 -9.10
N GLN A 64 11.56 15.15 -8.93
CA GLN A 64 12.76 15.97 -8.90
C GLN A 64 13.09 16.58 -10.26
N TYR A 65 13.00 15.82 -11.36
CA TYR A 65 13.22 16.36 -12.70
C TYR A 65 12.15 17.37 -13.12
N THR A 66 10.88 17.13 -12.77
CA THR A 66 9.80 18.12 -12.97
C THR A 66 10.08 19.41 -12.19
N GLY A 67 10.55 19.27 -10.95
CA GLY A 67 10.94 20.43 -10.14
C GLY A 67 12.13 21.20 -10.68
N ALA A 68 13.07 20.53 -11.34
CA ALA A 68 14.21 21.12 -12.03
C ALA A 68 13.85 21.71 -13.41
N GLU A 69 12.58 21.72 -13.79
CA GLU A 69 12.08 22.15 -15.11
C GLU A 69 12.73 21.37 -16.27
N SER A 70 13.20 20.16 -16.02
CA SER A 70 13.82 19.24 -16.99
C SER A 70 12.79 18.21 -17.48
N GLU A 71 11.83 18.66 -18.29
CA GLU A 71 10.73 17.82 -18.78
C GLU A 71 11.22 16.62 -19.58
N ARG A 72 12.25 16.81 -20.41
CA ARG A 72 12.84 15.70 -21.19
C ARG A 72 13.43 14.60 -20.29
N SER A 73 14.11 14.97 -19.20
CA SER A 73 14.64 13.99 -18.24
C SER A 73 13.53 13.33 -17.43
N ALA A 74 12.48 14.08 -17.08
CA ALA A 74 11.30 13.53 -16.42
C ALA A 74 10.61 12.47 -17.30
N GLY A 75 10.45 12.75 -18.61
CA GLY A 75 9.91 11.81 -19.59
C GLY A 75 10.81 10.58 -19.76
N THR A 76 12.12 10.79 -19.89
CA THR A 76 13.08 9.68 -20.00
C THR A 76 13.00 8.75 -18.77
N VAL A 77 13.02 9.30 -17.55
CA VAL A 77 12.87 8.49 -16.32
C VAL A 77 11.53 7.77 -16.27
N ALA A 78 10.47 8.42 -16.72
CA ALA A 78 9.14 7.80 -16.79
C ALA A 78 9.15 6.58 -17.71
N GLY A 79 9.70 6.69 -18.92
CA GLY A 79 9.86 5.59 -19.87
C GLY A 79 10.75 4.47 -19.33
N GLN A 80 11.91 4.80 -18.72
CA GLN A 80 12.80 3.82 -18.10
C GLN A 80 12.12 3.07 -16.93
N THR A 81 11.37 3.81 -16.09
CA THR A 81 10.63 3.20 -14.96
C THR A 81 9.54 2.25 -15.46
N LEU A 82 8.79 2.67 -16.48
CA LEU A 82 7.74 1.87 -17.07
C LEU A 82 8.30 0.58 -17.68
N SER A 83 9.37 0.67 -18.48
CA SER A 83 10.05 -0.49 -19.06
C SER A 83 10.58 -1.43 -18.00
N PHE A 84 11.32 -0.91 -17.04
CA PHE A 84 11.97 -1.69 -15.98
C PHE A 84 10.94 -2.46 -15.14
N ILE A 85 9.87 -1.79 -14.70
CA ILE A 85 8.84 -2.45 -13.87
C ILE A 85 8.00 -3.40 -14.70
N THR A 86 7.75 -3.14 -15.99
CA THR A 86 7.07 -4.08 -16.88
C THR A 86 7.88 -5.37 -17.02
N ILE A 87 9.20 -5.28 -17.22
CA ILE A 87 10.07 -6.46 -17.28
C ILE A 87 10.02 -7.24 -15.95
N ILE A 88 10.14 -6.55 -14.81
CA ILE A 88 10.01 -7.18 -13.49
C ILE A 88 8.64 -7.87 -13.36
N ALA A 89 7.55 -7.19 -13.76
CA ALA A 89 6.20 -7.72 -13.66
C ALA A 89 6.02 -8.99 -14.49
N VAL A 90 6.59 -9.03 -15.70
CA VAL A 90 6.56 -10.22 -16.55
C VAL A 90 7.37 -11.36 -15.91
N VAL A 91 8.61 -11.08 -15.47
CA VAL A 91 9.47 -12.10 -14.85
C VAL A 91 8.82 -12.65 -13.58
N VAL A 92 8.37 -11.77 -12.69
CA VAL A 92 7.70 -12.15 -11.43
C VAL A 92 6.37 -12.86 -11.72
N GLY A 93 5.62 -12.42 -12.73
CA GLY A 93 4.36 -13.05 -13.15
C GLY A 93 4.58 -14.48 -13.65
N VAL A 94 5.57 -14.67 -14.52
CA VAL A 94 5.91 -16.02 -15.04
C VAL A 94 6.42 -16.92 -13.91
N LEU A 95 7.34 -16.43 -13.07
CA LEU A 95 7.84 -17.21 -11.93
C LEU A 95 6.73 -17.52 -10.93
N GLY A 96 5.88 -16.55 -10.60
CA GLY A 96 4.75 -16.74 -9.71
C GLY A 96 3.75 -17.76 -10.24
N TYR A 97 3.46 -17.72 -11.55
CA TYR A 97 2.62 -18.71 -12.21
C TYR A 97 3.20 -20.12 -12.11
N LEU A 98 4.50 -20.28 -12.45
CA LEU A 98 5.17 -21.59 -12.43
C LEU A 98 5.33 -22.16 -11.03
N LEU A 99 5.49 -21.31 -10.02
CA LEU A 99 5.72 -21.70 -8.63
C LEU A 99 4.47 -21.62 -7.75
N THR A 100 3.29 -21.44 -8.34
CA THR A 100 2.03 -21.24 -7.57
C THR A 100 1.79 -22.38 -6.57
N ASP A 101 1.93 -23.63 -7.01
CA ASP A 101 1.71 -24.81 -6.16
C ASP A 101 2.76 -24.93 -5.05
N ASP A 102 4.02 -24.67 -5.36
CA ASP A 102 5.12 -24.68 -4.38
C ASP A 102 4.92 -23.58 -3.32
N LEU A 103 4.51 -22.39 -3.75
CA LEU A 103 4.24 -21.25 -2.85
C LEU A 103 3.09 -21.56 -1.87
N LEU A 104 2.03 -22.19 -2.36
CA LEU A 104 0.92 -22.61 -1.51
C LEU A 104 1.31 -23.81 -0.63
N GLY A 105 2.16 -24.71 -1.11
CA GLY A 105 2.67 -25.85 -0.35
C GLY A 105 3.51 -25.50 0.87
N VAL A 106 4.08 -24.28 0.92
CA VAL A 106 4.80 -23.79 2.11
C VAL A 106 3.84 -23.42 3.25
N LEU A 107 2.55 -23.15 2.93
CA LEU A 107 1.59 -22.74 3.94
C LEU A 107 1.06 -23.96 4.69
N PRO A 108 1.06 -23.95 6.04
CA PRO A 108 0.49 -25.02 6.82
C PRO A 108 -1.02 -25.08 6.59
N SER A 109 -1.53 -26.22 6.15
CA SER A 109 -2.94 -26.44 5.89
C SER A 109 -3.44 -27.76 6.50
N SER A 110 -4.70 -27.77 6.95
CA SER A 110 -5.36 -29.01 7.32
C SER A 110 -5.67 -29.86 6.08
N PRO A 111 -5.85 -31.19 6.18
CA PRO A 111 -6.23 -32.02 5.03
C PRO A 111 -7.49 -31.54 4.30
N ALA A 112 -8.47 -31.01 5.03
CA ALA A 112 -9.69 -30.45 4.44
C ALA A 112 -9.38 -29.16 3.65
N THR A 113 -8.59 -28.25 4.21
CA THR A 113 -8.14 -27.02 3.54
C THR A 113 -7.31 -27.35 2.31
N ALA A 114 -6.38 -28.31 2.40
CA ALA A 114 -5.55 -28.76 1.29
C ALA A 114 -6.38 -29.32 0.12
N GLY A 115 -7.48 -30.02 0.40
CA GLY A 115 -8.32 -30.62 -0.64
C GLY A 115 -9.34 -29.67 -1.28
N GLN A 116 -9.83 -28.67 -0.55
CA GLN A 116 -10.95 -27.84 -1.00
C GLN A 116 -10.55 -26.40 -1.32
N VAL A 117 -9.69 -25.79 -0.48
CA VAL A 117 -9.36 -24.37 -0.54
C VAL A 117 -8.10 -24.11 -1.36
N VAL A 118 -7.06 -24.94 -1.19
CA VAL A 118 -5.77 -24.75 -1.88
C VAL A 118 -5.91 -24.80 -3.41
N PRO A 119 -6.68 -25.73 -4.02
CA PRO A 119 -6.86 -25.71 -5.48
C PRO A 119 -7.50 -24.43 -6.00
N LEU A 120 -8.50 -23.89 -5.28
CA LEU A 120 -9.15 -22.62 -5.65
C LEU A 120 -8.18 -21.43 -5.48
N ALA A 121 -7.33 -21.46 -4.45
CA ALA A 121 -6.30 -20.45 -4.25
C ALA A 121 -5.25 -20.51 -5.36
N ALA A 122 -4.85 -21.71 -5.80
CA ALA A 122 -3.91 -21.92 -6.90
C ALA A 122 -4.47 -21.38 -8.22
N GLU A 123 -5.73 -21.69 -8.53
CA GLU A 123 -6.42 -21.18 -9.72
C GLU A 123 -6.47 -19.64 -9.73
N TYR A 124 -6.84 -19.01 -8.61
CA TYR A 124 -6.84 -17.56 -8.46
C TYR A 124 -5.45 -16.96 -8.66
N MET A 125 -4.44 -17.51 -7.97
CA MET A 125 -3.06 -17.01 -8.01
C MET A 125 -2.44 -17.16 -9.40
N ALA A 126 -2.63 -18.29 -10.05
CA ALA A 126 -2.13 -18.54 -11.40
C ALA A 126 -2.62 -17.49 -12.39
N VAL A 127 -3.94 -17.24 -12.40
CA VAL A 127 -4.55 -16.20 -13.24
C VAL A 127 -4.01 -14.82 -12.83
N PHE A 128 -3.96 -14.51 -11.53
CA PHE A 128 -3.49 -13.23 -11.02
C PHE A 128 -2.04 -12.92 -11.41
N PHE A 129 -1.15 -13.91 -11.33
CA PHE A 129 0.26 -13.74 -11.71
C PHE A 129 0.43 -13.42 -13.20
N LEU A 130 -0.35 -14.03 -14.08
CA LEU A 130 -0.36 -13.68 -15.50
C LEU A 130 -0.83 -12.24 -15.76
N GLY A 131 -1.65 -11.70 -14.88
CA GLY A 131 -2.14 -10.33 -14.95
C GLY A 131 -1.22 -9.27 -14.30
N LEU A 132 -0.12 -9.66 -13.63
CA LEU A 132 0.78 -8.71 -12.95
C LEU A 132 1.28 -7.56 -13.83
N PRO A 133 1.61 -7.75 -15.12
CA PRO A 133 2.02 -6.65 -15.98
C PRO A 133 0.96 -5.54 -16.10
N PHE A 134 -0.31 -5.90 -16.15
CA PHE A 134 -1.41 -4.94 -16.19
C PHE A 134 -1.61 -4.23 -14.85
N LEU A 135 -1.51 -4.95 -13.74
CA LEU A 135 -1.58 -4.36 -12.42
C LEU A 135 -0.44 -3.35 -12.18
N PHE A 136 0.79 -3.76 -12.49
CA PHE A 136 1.96 -2.90 -12.32
C PHE A 136 1.98 -1.74 -13.32
N GLY A 137 1.47 -1.94 -14.53
CA GLY A 137 1.29 -0.87 -15.50
C GLY A 137 0.49 0.30 -14.94
N TYR A 138 -0.67 0.03 -14.35
CA TYR A 138 -1.45 1.06 -13.66
C TYR A 138 -0.71 1.67 -12.45
N PHE A 139 -0.02 0.85 -11.63
CA PHE A 139 0.69 1.35 -10.47
C PHE A 139 1.83 2.30 -10.86
N VAL A 140 2.59 1.96 -11.91
CA VAL A 140 3.65 2.81 -12.45
C VAL A 140 3.08 4.09 -13.02
N PHE A 141 2.09 3.98 -13.92
CA PHE A 141 1.38 5.15 -14.44
C PHE A 141 0.95 6.10 -13.32
N SER A 142 0.23 5.56 -12.33
CA SER A 142 -0.24 6.34 -11.19
C SER A 142 0.90 6.99 -10.38
N ALA A 143 2.04 6.31 -10.25
CA ALA A 143 3.21 6.83 -9.55
C ALA A 143 3.90 7.96 -10.33
N LEU A 144 4.08 7.80 -11.64
CA LEU A 144 4.68 8.80 -12.53
C LEU A 144 3.84 10.08 -12.58
N MET A 145 2.52 9.91 -12.75
CA MET A 145 1.58 11.05 -12.75
C MET A 145 1.59 11.79 -11.40
N ARG A 146 1.68 11.07 -10.28
CA ARG A 146 1.83 11.71 -8.96
C ARG A 146 3.15 12.48 -8.87
N GLY A 147 4.26 11.91 -9.33
CA GLY A 147 5.55 12.59 -9.37
C GLY A 147 5.50 13.89 -10.18
N TYR A 148 4.87 13.84 -11.32
CA TYR A 148 4.63 15.01 -12.18
C TYR A 148 3.72 16.06 -11.54
N GLY A 149 2.86 15.65 -10.58
CA GLY A 149 1.94 16.54 -9.88
C GLY A 149 0.48 16.38 -10.28
N ASN A 150 0.17 15.48 -11.21
CA ASN A 150 -1.20 15.18 -11.61
C ASN A 150 -1.72 13.93 -10.88
N THR A 151 -2.49 14.15 -9.82
CA THR A 151 -3.11 13.06 -9.03
C THR A 151 -4.55 12.78 -9.45
N ARG A 152 -5.17 13.67 -10.26
CA ARG A 152 -6.57 13.54 -10.70
C ARG A 152 -6.73 12.48 -11.78
N ALA A 153 -5.82 12.45 -12.77
CA ALA A 153 -5.90 11.48 -13.86
C ALA A 153 -5.87 10.01 -13.34
N PRO A 154 -4.91 9.61 -12.47
CA PRO A 154 -4.93 8.27 -11.87
C PRO A 154 -6.20 7.97 -11.05
N MET A 155 -6.75 8.96 -10.34
CA MET A 155 -7.99 8.81 -9.58
C MET A 155 -9.19 8.52 -10.50
N LEU A 156 -9.35 9.27 -11.58
CA LEU A 156 -10.45 9.07 -12.53
C LEU A 156 -10.34 7.72 -13.24
N ILE A 157 -9.14 7.33 -13.68
CA ILE A 157 -8.89 6.02 -14.29
C ILE A 157 -9.20 4.90 -13.30
N MET A 158 -8.81 5.07 -12.02
CA MET A 158 -9.16 4.10 -10.98
C MET A 158 -10.66 3.99 -10.78
N ALA A 159 -11.40 5.11 -10.81
CA ALA A 159 -12.86 5.09 -10.68
C ALA A 159 -13.50 4.31 -11.83
N VAL A 160 -13.02 4.50 -13.07
CA VAL A 160 -13.48 3.71 -14.24
C VAL A 160 -13.14 2.23 -14.05
N SER A 161 -11.90 1.90 -13.63
CA SER A 161 -11.47 0.52 -13.39
C SER A 161 -12.34 -0.19 -12.36
N VAL A 162 -12.63 0.49 -11.25
CA VAL A 162 -13.51 -0.05 -10.19
C VAL A 162 -14.93 -0.26 -10.70
N GLY A 163 -15.48 0.72 -11.42
CA GLY A 163 -16.82 0.61 -12.02
C GLY A 163 -16.93 -0.58 -12.97
N VAL A 164 -15.93 -0.78 -13.83
CA VAL A 164 -15.85 -1.91 -14.75
C VAL A 164 -15.74 -3.24 -14.01
N ASN A 165 -14.89 -3.31 -12.97
CA ASN A 165 -14.73 -4.53 -12.17
C ASN A 165 -16.03 -4.92 -11.45
N VAL A 166 -16.69 -3.97 -10.77
CA VAL A 166 -17.98 -4.21 -10.08
C VAL A 166 -19.03 -4.83 -10.99
N VAL A 167 -19.02 -4.46 -12.29
CA VAL A 167 -19.97 -4.99 -13.29
C VAL A 167 -19.51 -6.34 -13.84
N ILE A 168 -18.20 -6.52 -14.10
CA ILE A 168 -17.67 -7.73 -14.73
C ILE A 168 -17.55 -8.88 -13.72
N ASP A 169 -17.26 -8.62 -12.46
CA ASP A 169 -17.14 -9.64 -11.42
C ASP A 169 -18.31 -10.64 -11.40
N PRO A 170 -19.58 -10.20 -11.17
CA PRO A 170 -20.67 -11.14 -11.10
C PRO A 170 -20.91 -11.88 -12.43
N VAL A 171 -20.63 -11.21 -13.57
CA VAL A 171 -20.75 -11.85 -14.89
C VAL A 171 -19.80 -13.03 -15.04
N LEU A 172 -18.54 -12.87 -14.62
CA LEU A 172 -17.52 -13.93 -14.73
C LEU A 172 -17.59 -14.95 -13.60
N ILE A 173 -17.90 -14.52 -12.37
CA ILE A 173 -18.00 -15.42 -11.21
C ILE A 173 -19.19 -16.37 -11.35
N PHE A 174 -20.37 -15.84 -11.71
CA PHE A 174 -21.62 -16.63 -11.76
C PHE A 174 -21.97 -17.15 -13.16
N GLY A 175 -21.28 -16.66 -14.21
CA GLY A 175 -21.58 -17.08 -15.58
C GLY A 175 -22.87 -16.44 -16.11
N TRP A 176 -23.08 -15.13 -15.90
CA TRP A 176 -24.26 -14.44 -16.40
C TRP A 176 -24.18 -14.20 -17.91
N GLY A 177 -25.27 -14.48 -18.61
CA GLY A 177 -25.38 -14.32 -20.06
C GLY A 177 -24.65 -15.44 -20.82
N PRO A 178 -23.90 -15.14 -21.90
CA PRO A 178 -23.22 -16.15 -22.73
C PRO A 178 -21.86 -16.60 -22.17
N VAL A 179 -21.44 -16.08 -21.02
CA VAL A 179 -20.13 -16.34 -20.41
C VAL A 179 -20.20 -17.58 -19.54
N PRO A 180 -19.22 -18.51 -19.60
CA PRO A 180 -19.18 -19.65 -18.69
C PRO A 180 -18.90 -19.19 -17.26
N GLN A 181 -19.43 -19.94 -16.29
CA GLN A 181 -19.15 -19.72 -14.87
C GLN A 181 -17.67 -20.05 -14.59
N LEU A 182 -16.91 -19.05 -14.20
CA LEU A 182 -15.48 -19.17 -13.90
C LEU A 182 -15.17 -19.19 -12.39
N GLY A 183 -16.16 -18.96 -11.52
CA GLY A 183 -15.97 -19.00 -10.08
C GLY A 183 -14.85 -18.09 -9.59
N VAL A 184 -13.91 -18.64 -8.81
CA VAL A 184 -12.79 -17.89 -8.23
C VAL A 184 -11.84 -17.34 -9.29
N ALA A 185 -11.56 -18.09 -10.38
CA ALA A 185 -10.78 -17.60 -11.50
C ALA A 185 -11.48 -16.41 -12.18
N GLY A 186 -12.82 -16.39 -12.21
CA GLY A 186 -13.62 -15.29 -12.74
C GLY A 186 -13.31 -13.95 -12.05
N ALA A 187 -13.17 -13.95 -10.73
CA ALA A 187 -12.76 -12.77 -9.96
C ALA A 187 -11.35 -12.30 -10.34
N ALA A 188 -10.40 -13.23 -10.51
CA ALA A 188 -9.04 -12.88 -10.95
C ALA A 188 -9.05 -12.29 -12.37
N VAL A 189 -9.80 -12.89 -13.30
CA VAL A 189 -9.93 -12.38 -14.69
C VAL A 189 -10.59 -11.00 -14.71
N ALA A 190 -11.63 -10.77 -13.92
CA ALA A 190 -12.28 -9.46 -13.82
C ALA A 190 -11.30 -8.38 -13.29
N THR A 191 -10.52 -8.74 -12.26
CA THR A 191 -9.44 -7.91 -11.72
C THR A 191 -8.44 -7.53 -12.81
N ILE A 192 -7.92 -8.51 -13.54
CA ILE A 192 -6.91 -8.30 -14.59
C ILE A 192 -7.48 -7.47 -15.73
N THR A 193 -8.70 -7.74 -16.14
CA THR A 193 -9.37 -7.02 -17.24
C THR A 193 -9.57 -5.55 -16.87
N SER A 194 -10.06 -5.26 -15.66
CA SER A 194 -10.27 -3.90 -15.20
C SER A 194 -8.95 -3.14 -14.99
N ARG A 195 -7.89 -3.82 -14.52
CA ARG A 195 -6.54 -3.24 -14.40
C ARG A 195 -5.86 -3.08 -15.75
N GLY A 196 -6.09 -4.00 -16.67
CA GLY A 196 -5.65 -3.88 -18.06
C GLY A 196 -6.23 -2.64 -18.73
N LEU A 197 -7.54 -2.44 -18.59
CA LEU A 197 -8.19 -1.22 -19.07
C LEU A 197 -7.59 0.04 -18.42
N ALA A 198 -7.40 0.03 -17.11
CA ALA A 198 -6.77 1.16 -16.42
C ALA A 198 -5.35 1.43 -16.93
N THR A 199 -4.58 0.40 -17.23
CA THR A 199 -3.24 0.51 -17.80
C THR A 199 -3.29 1.11 -19.20
N LEU A 200 -4.18 0.63 -20.07
CA LEU A 200 -4.36 1.15 -21.42
C LEU A 200 -4.79 2.62 -21.43
N LEU A 201 -5.76 2.99 -20.57
CA LEU A 201 -6.16 4.38 -20.38
C LEU A 201 -5.01 5.23 -19.82
N GLY A 202 -4.22 4.68 -18.90
CA GLY A 202 -3.04 5.35 -18.37
C GLY A 202 -1.97 5.59 -19.42
N LEU A 203 -1.69 4.61 -20.29
CA LEU A 203 -0.79 4.75 -21.42
C LEU A 203 -1.32 5.77 -22.43
N TYR A 204 -2.62 5.77 -22.70
CA TYR A 204 -3.23 6.79 -23.56
C TYR A 204 -3.04 8.20 -22.98
N VAL A 205 -3.22 8.40 -21.68
CA VAL A 205 -2.97 9.70 -21.04
C VAL A 205 -1.49 10.08 -21.12
N LEU A 206 -0.58 9.12 -20.93
CA LEU A 206 0.87 9.38 -20.92
C LEU A 206 1.43 9.69 -22.31
N PHE A 207 0.90 9.06 -23.38
CA PHE A 207 1.41 9.22 -24.75
C PHE A 207 0.54 10.13 -25.64
N GLY A 208 -0.71 10.31 -25.30
CA GLY A 208 -1.70 10.97 -26.15
C GLY A 208 -2.16 12.33 -25.61
N THR A 209 -1.66 12.77 -24.45
CA THR A 209 -2.08 14.06 -23.85
C THR A 209 -0.91 14.73 -23.14
N ASP A 210 -1.01 16.06 -22.97
CA ASP A 210 -0.01 16.86 -22.23
C ASP A 210 -0.25 16.84 -20.70
N ALA A 211 -0.96 15.82 -20.19
CA ALA A 211 -1.33 15.74 -18.77
C ALA A 211 -0.24 15.18 -17.85
N GLY A 212 0.82 14.64 -18.40
CA GLY A 212 1.95 13.98 -17.72
C GLY A 212 3.30 14.34 -18.32
N PRO A 213 4.38 13.68 -17.88
CA PRO A 213 5.71 13.88 -18.48
C PRO A 213 5.73 13.40 -19.94
N ASP A 214 6.47 14.10 -20.80
CA ASP A 214 6.60 13.78 -22.22
C ASP A 214 7.44 12.51 -22.41
N VAL A 215 6.80 11.38 -22.63
CA VAL A 215 7.44 10.08 -22.84
C VAL A 215 7.44 9.72 -24.33
N TYR A 216 8.61 9.38 -24.86
CA TYR A 216 8.78 8.95 -26.24
C TYR A 216 9.17 7.47 -26.32
N LEU A 217 8.93 6.83 -27.47
CA LEU A 217 9.29 5.43 -27.68
C LEU A 217 10.79 5.14 -27.50
N GLU A 218 11.65 6.11 -27.77
CA GLU A 218 13.10 5.97 -27.53
C GLU A 218 13.47 5.86 -26.05
N ASP A 219 12.60 6.35 -25.14
CA ASP A 219 12.82 6.28 -23.69
C ASP A 219 12.65 4.89 -23.11
N PHE A 220 12.11 3.94 -23.89
CA PHE A 220 12.03 2.53 -23.51
C PHE A 220 13.33 1.76 -23.75
N ARG A 221 14.29 2.35 -24.48
CA ARG A 221 15.62 1.75 -24.64
C ARG A 221 16.37 1.84 -23.32
N PRO A 222 16.84 0.70 -22.75
CA PRO A 222 17.49 0.71 -21.44
C PRO A 222 18.70 1.65 -21.39
N ARG A 223 18.68 2.58 -20.43
CA ARG A 223 19.80 3.49 -20.13
C ARG A 223 20.29 3.19 -18.73
N LEU A 224 21.50 2.63 -18.63
CA LEU A 224 22.05 2.11 -17.38
C LEU A 224 22.06 3.17 -16.25
N GLU A 225 22.33 4.41 -16.56
CA GLU A 225 22.34 5.52 -15.60
C GLU A 225 20.99 5.63 -14.84
N TYR A 226 19.88 5.65 -15.58
CA TYR A 226 18.55 5.76 -14.98
C TYR A 226 18.13 4.47 -14.27
N ILE A 227 18.47 3.32 -14.85
CA ILE A 227 18.18 2.01 -14.23
C ILE A 227 18.90 1.90 -12.88
N VAL A 228 20.16 2.29 -12.78
CA VAL A 228 20.90 2.29 -11.51
C VAL A 228 20.24 3.21 -10.48
N LYS A 229 19.80 4.43 -10.87
CA LYS A 229 19.05 5.32 -9.98
C LYS A 229 17.73 4.68 -9.51
N ILE A 230 16.97 4.08 -10.43
CA ILE A 230 15.71 3.39 -10.11
C ILE A 230 15.96 2.23 -9.14
N VAL A 231 16.97 1.41 -9.37
CA VAL A 231 17.31 0.27 -8.50
C VAL A 231 17.80 0.75 -7.13
N ARG A 232 18.68 1.76 -7.09
CA ARG A 232 19.22 2.33 -5.84
C ARG A 232 18.12 2.88 -4.91
N LEU A 233 17.09 3.49 -5.49
CA LEU A 233 15.94 4.01 -4.73
C LEU A 233 14.86 2.97 -4.50
N GLY A 234 14.63 2.10 -5.48
CA GLY A 234 13.55 1.13 -5.49
C GLY A 234 13.78 -0.03 -4.54
N VAL A 235 15.00 -0.58 -4.48
CA VAL A 235 15.31 -1.73 -3.62
C VAL A 235 15.05 -1.43 -2.14
N PRO A 236 15.54 -0.31 -1.55
CA PRO A 236 15.19 -0.01 -0.16
C PRO A 236 13.69 0.21 0.05
N SER A 237 12.99 0.81 -0.94
CA SER A 237 11.54 1.01 -0.85
C SER A 237 10.77 -0.32 -0.99
N ALA A 238 11.23 -1.26 -1.79
CA ALA A 238 10.67 -2.61 -1.89
C ALA A 238 10.85 -3.38 -0.58
N LEU A 239 12.07 -3.34 -0.02
CA LEU A 239 12.36 -3.95 1.29
C LEU A 239 11.51 -3.33 2.40
N GLU A 240 11.29 -2.02 2.39
CA GLU A 240 10.40 -1.33 3.34
C GLU A 240 8.98 -1.87 3.30
N GLN A 241 8.41 -2.02 2.10
CA GLN A 241 7.04 -2.53 1.94
C GLN A 241 6.95 -4.01 2.27
N SER A 242 7.92 -4.83 1.84
CA SER A 242 7.97 -6.25 2.18
C SER A 242 8.16 -6.49 3.67
N ALA A 243 9.03 -5.72 4.33
CA ALA A 243 9.21 -5.79 5.78
C ALA A 243 7.94 -5.40 6.54
N SER A 244 7.17 -4.43 6.02
CA SER A 244 5.87 -4.05 6.59
C SER A 244 4.84 -5.17 6.45
N ALA A 245 4.80 -5.84 5.30
CA ALA A 245 3.93 -7.00 5.08
C ALA A 245 4.27 -8.16 6.03
N LEU A 246 5.56 -8.50 6.13
CA LEU A 246 6.02 -9.54 7.05
C LEU A 246 5.74 -9.20 8.52
N GLY A 247 5.91 -7.93 8.91
CA GLY A 247 5.58 -7.48 10.26
C GLY A 247 4.09 -7.61 10.58
N PHE A 248 3.21 -7.32 9.62
CA PHE A 248 1.78 -7.55 9.77
C PHE A 248 1.45 -9.03 9.96
N ILE A 249 2.07 -9.92 9.17
CA ILE A 249 1.92 -11.37 9.30
C ILE A 249 2.39 -11.83 10.69
N THR A 250 3.55 -11.35 11.13
CA THR A 250 4.13 -11.70 12.45
C THR A 250 3.19 -11.28 13.60
N LEU A 251 2.66 -10.08 13.56
CA LEU A 251 1.70 -9.61 14.58
C LEU A 251 0.41 -10.41 14.56
N THR A 252 -0.09 -10.74 13.38
CA THR A 252 -1.28 -11.59 13.22
C THR A 252 -1.02 -12.98 13.79
N ALA A 253 0.16 -13.58 13.53
CA ALA A 253 0.55 -14.87 14.10
C ALA A 253 0.59 -14.85 15.64
N MET A 254 1.00 -13.74 16.26
CA MET A 254 0.92 -13.58 17.72
C MET A 254 -0.53 -13.50 18.22
N VAL A 255 -1.41 -12.82 17.49
CA VAL A 255 -2.82 -12.66 17.89
C VAL A 255 -3.59 -13.97 17.81
N VAL A 256 -3.36 -14.82 16.81
CA VAL A 256 -4.09 -16.08 16.64
C VAL A 256 -3.79 -17.12 17.73
N THR A 257 -2.82 -16.88 18.60
CA THR A 257 -2.57 -17.72 19.78
C THR A 257 -3.57 -17.48 20.92
N PHE A 258 -4.39 -16.43 20.83
CA PHE A 258 -5.43 -16.09 21.80
C PHE A 258 -6.78 -16.70 21.40
N LYS A 259 -7.78 -16.54 22.28
CA LYS A 259 -9.15 -17.00 22.05
C LYS A 259 -9.81 -16.32 20.83
N PRO A 260 -10.78 -16.96 20.19
CA PRO A 260 -11.42 -16.48 18.95
C PRO A 260 -11.95 -15.05 19.01
N GLU A 261 -12.47 -14.61 20.17
CA GLU A 261 -12.99 -13.26 20.37
C GLU A 261 -11.90 -12.19 20.24
N VAL A 262 -10.66 -12.51 20.68
CA VAL A 262 -9.49 -11.62 20.52
C VAL A 262 -9.09 -11.50 19.05
N VAL A 263 -9.07 -12.64 18.33
CA VAL A 263 -8.75 -12.69 16.89
C VAL A 263 -9.78 -11.90 16.09
N ALA A 264 -11.06 -12.06 16.39
CA ALA A 264 -12.16 -11.35 15.76
C ALA A 264 -12.06 -9.83 16.05
N ALA A 265 -11.83 -9.44 17.30
CA ALA A 265 -11.64 -8.05 17.72
C ALA A 265 -10.46 -7.38 17.01
N TYR A 266 -9.32 -8.08 16.90
CA TYR A 266 -8.14 -7.62 16.16
C TYR A 266 -8.43 -7.45 14.66
N GLY A 267 -9.05 -8.45 14.04
CA GLY A 267 -9.38 -8.41 12.62
C GLY A 267 -10.28 -7.23 12.27
N LEU A 268 -11.33 -7.02 13.06
CA LEU A 268 -12.27 -5.93 12.88
C LEU A 268 -11.63 -4.57 13.20
N GLY A 269 -10.90 -4.50 14.31
CA GLY A 269 -10.15 -3.30 14.69
C GLY A 269 -9.14 -2.87 13.64
N ASN A 270 -8.39 -3.80 13.03
CA ASN A 270 -7.48 -3.52 11.92
C ASN A 270 -8.20 -3.01 10.67
N ARG A 271 -9.38 -3.54 10.32
CA ARG A 271 -10.18 -3.03 9.19
C ARG A 271 -10.56 -1.57 9.42
N LEU A 272 -11.06 -1.24 10.60
CA LEU A 272 -11.42 0.13 10.96
C LEU A 272 -10.19 1.06 10.98
N THR A 273 -9.09 0.62 11.59
CA THR A 273 -7.84 1.37 11.63
C THR A 273 -7.26 1.58 10.21
N SER A 274 -7.43 0.63 9.30
CA SER A 274 -6.98 0.78 7.90
C SER A 274 -7.67 1.94 7.20
N LEU A 275 -8.97 2.15 7.42
CA LEU A 275 -9.69 3.31 6.88
C LEU A 275 -9.14 4.63 7.44
N VAL A 276 -8.84 4.65 8.74
CA VAL A 276 -8.22 5.80 9.41
C VAL A 276 -6.83 6.10 8.84
N PHE A 277 -6.09 5.08 8.41
CA PHE A 277 -4.74 5.23 7.87
C PHE A 277 -4.70 5.90 6.48
N LEU A 278 -5.78 5.85 5.69
CA LEU A 278 -5.82 6.35 4.31
C LEU A 278 -5.49 7.85 4.17
N PRO A 279 -6.02 8.77 4.97
CA PRO A 279 -5.64 10.18 4.92
C PRO A 279 -4.16 10.41 5.20
N ALA A 280 -3.59 9.71 6.19
CA ALA A 280 -2.16 9.81 6.51
C ALA A 280 -1.28 9.33 5.35
N LEU A 281 -1.65 8.22 4.71
CA LEU A 281 -0.97 7.70 3.52
C LEU A 281 -1.06 8.67 2.34
N GLY A 282 -2.23 9.28 2.13
CA GLY A 282 -2.43 10.30 1.09
C GLY A 282 -1.54 11.52 1.29
N LEU A 283 -1.45 12.01 2.53
CA LEU A 283 -0.53 13.11 2.89
C LEU A 283 0.94 12.72 2.70
N GLY A 284 1.32 11.52 3.11
CA GLY A 284 2.69 11.01 2.91
C GLY A 284 3.08 10.96 1.43
N ARG A 285 2.21 10.44 0.58
CA ARG A 285 2.44 10.40 -0.89
C ARG A 285 2.48 11.79 -1.52
N ALA A 286 1.59 12.70 -1.11
CA ALA A 286 1.62 14.09 -1.56
C ALA A 286 2.90 14.80 -1.10
N THR A 287 3.38 14.50 0.10
CA THR A 287 4.63 15.04 0.63
C THR A 287 5.84 14.55 -0.18
N ASN A 288 5.87 13.28 -0.61
CA ASN A 288 6.90 12.76 -1.50
C ASN A 288 7.01 13.64 -2.76
N THR A 289 5.91 13.87 -3.45
CA THR A 289 5.88 14.71 -4.66
C THR A 289 6.37 16.13 -4.39
N ILE A 290 5.83 16.78 -3.34
CA ILE A 290 6.17 18.18 -3.03
C ILE A 290 7.63 18.33 -2.65
N VAL A 291 8.18 17.41 -1.87
CA VAL A 291 9.59 17.43 -1.49
C VAL A 291 10.46 17.20 -2.72
N GLY A 292 10.14 16.18 -3.54
CA GLY A 292 10.87 15.91 -4.77
C GLY A 292 10.93 17.14 -5.68
N GLN A 293 9.80 17.76 -5.98
CA GLN A 293 9.73 18.94 -6.84
C GLN A 293 10.47 20.15 -6.24
N ASN A 294 10.34 20.39 -4.93
CA ASN A 294 11.06 21.53 -4.33
C ASN A 294 12.57 21.30 -4.25
N LEU A 295 13.03 20.08 -4.01
CA LEU A 295 14.46 19.76 -4.04
C LEU A 295 15.02 19.85 -5.46
N GLY A 296 14.32 19.30 -6.46
CA GLY A 296 14.68 19.46 -7.87
C GLY A 296 14.75 20.92 -8.31
N ALA A 297 13.88 21.78 -7.77
CA ALA A 297 13.91 23.23 -8.01
C ALA A 297 15.01 23.96 -7.22
N GLY A 298 15.87 23.28 -6.46
CA GLY A 298 16.89 23.91 -5.61
C GLY A 298 16.31 24.72 -4.43
N LYS A 299 15.11 24.38 -3.94
CA LYS A 299 14.38 25.12 -2.89
C LYS A 299 14.16 24.27 -1.61
N PRO A 300 15.25 23.82 -0.94
CA PRO A 300 15.13 22.91 0.21
C PRO A 300 14.36 23.50 1.41
N ASP A 301 14.47 24.83 1.65
CA ASP A 301 13.72 25.46 2.75
C ASP A 301 12.22 25.52 2.47
N ARG A 302 11.81 25.58 1.21
CA ARG A 302 10.40 25.49 0.82
C ARG A 302 9.89 24.05 1.02
N ALA A 303 10.72 23.05 0.71
CA ALA A 303 10.42 21.65 0.99
C ALA A 303 10.22 21.42 2.51
N GLU A 304 11.13 21.93 3.35
CA GLU A 304 11.04 21.80 4.81
C GLU A 304 9.78 22.44 5.37
N ARG A 305 9.46 23.66 4.94
CA ARG A 305 8.22 24.33 5.36
C ARG A 305 6.99 23.54 4.96
N ALA A 306 6.98 22.96 3.76
CA ALA A 306 5.88 22.13 3.29
C ALA A 306 5.72 20.86 4.14
N VAL A 307 6.81 20.19 4.51
CA VAL A 307 6.78 19.00 5.39
C VAL A 307 6.27 19.36 6.77
N LYS A 308 6.78 20.46 7.38
CA LYS A 308 6.33 20.92 8.70
C LYS A 308 4.82 21.23 8.71
N LEU A 309 4.32 21.87 7.66
CA LEU A 309 2.88 22.15 7.50
C LEU A 309 2.09 20.86 7.34
N ALA A 310 2.56 19.94 6.47
CA ALA A 310 1.89 18.65 6.27
C ALA A 310 1.85 17.82 7.54
N ALA A 311 2.94 17.81 8.33
CA ALA A 311 2.99 17.10 9.60
C ALA A 311 1.98 17.69 10.62
N LYS A 312 1.87 19.02 10.70
CA LYS A 312 0.88 19.68 11.56
C LYS A 312 -0.56 19.35 11.13
N VAL A 313 -0.85 19.45 9.82
CA VAL A 313 -2.18 19.11 9.28
C VAL A 313 -2.47 17.62 9.49
N GLY A 314 -1.51 16.75 9.18
CA GLY A 314 -1.64 15.31 9.38
C GLY A 314 -1.87 14.94 10.84
N ALA A 315 -1.08 15.49 11.75
CA ALA A 315 -1.27 15.28 13.19
C ALA A 315 -2.63 15.79 13.66
N GLY A 316 -3.03 17.01 13.28
CA GLY A 316 -4.31 17.59 13.67
C GLY A 316 -5.52 16.83 13.14
N THR A 317 -5.50 16.46 11.86
CA THR A 317 -6.57 15.65 11.26
C THR A 317 -6.66 14.28 11.94
N MET A 318 -5.53 13.60 12.11
CA MET A 318 -5.49 12.28 12.75
C MET A 318 -5.85 12.36 14.24
N PHE A 319 -5.53 13.45 14.93
CA PHE A 319 -5.97 13.69 16.31
C PHE A 319 -7.51 13.85 16.39
N GLY A 320 -8.10 14.58 15.45
CA GLY A 320 -9.57 14.68 15.36
C GLY A 320 -10.22 13.31 15.13
N VAL A 321 -9.65 12.50 14.24
CA VAL A 321 -10.12 11.12 14.00
C VAL A 321 -9.91 10.24 15.24
N ALA A 322 -8.79 10.43 15.98
CA ALA A 322 -8.52 9.73 17.23
C ALA A 322 -9.60 9.99 18.29
N ILE A 323 -10.01 11.25 18.44
CA ILE A 323 -11.09 11.63 19.36
C ILE A 323 -12.39 10.90 18.97
N LEU A 324 -12.78 10.97 17.69
CA LEU A 324 -13.98 10.28 17.22
C LEU A 324 -13.89 8.77 17.45
N THR A 325 -12.75 8.15 17.10
CA THR A 325 -12.53 6.71 17.31
C THR A 325 -12.60 6.33 18.79
N PHE A 326 -12.03 7.15 19.68
CA PHE A 326 -12.02 6.86 21.10
C PHE A 326 -13.44 6.85 21.71
N PHE A 327 -14.26 7.85 21.37
CA PHE A 327 -15.62 7.95 21.90
C PHE A 327 -16.61 7.01 21.23
N PHE A 328 -16.44 6.74 19.94
CA PHE A 328 -17.33 5.89 19.16
C PHE A 328 -16.78 4.47 18.89
N ALA A 329 -15.76 4.04 19.66
CA ALA A 329 -15.13 2.73 19.49
C ALA A 329 -16.14 1.59 19.58
N GLU A 330 -16.97 1.57 20.60
CA GLU A 330 -17.93 0.49 20.88
C GLU A 330 -19.06 0.43 19.83
N PRO A 331 -19.77 1.53 19.51
CA PRO A 331 -20.72 1.53 18.39
C PRO A 331 -20.08 1.15 17.06
N ALA A 332 -18.85 1.62 16.78
CA ALA A 332 -18.16 1.31 15.52
C ALA A 332 -17.87 -0.18 15.35
N VAL A 333 -17.51 -0.87 16.42
CA VAL A 333 -17.33 -2.33 16.41
C VAL A 333 -18.68 -3.03 16.38
N GLY A 334 -19.65 -2.56 17.15
CA GLY A 334 -20.99 -3.17 17.29
C GLY A 334 -21.80 -3.20 15.99
N VAL A 335 -21.56 -2.26 15.05
CA VAL A 335 -22.22 -2.29 13.73
C VAL A 335 -21.92 -3.58 12.94
N PHE A 336 -20.76 -4.19 13.17
CA PHE A 336 -20.29 -5.35 12.40
C PHE A 336 -20.57 -6.69 13.09
N ILE A 337 -21.01 -6.67 14.34
CA ILE A 337 -21.21 -7.88 15.13
C ILE A 337 -22.66 -7.94 15.58
N GLY A 338 -23.35 -9.06 15.27
CA GLY A 338 -24.70 -9.28 15.77
C GLY A 338 -24.72 -9.29 17.29
N THR A 339 -25.75 -8.68 17.88
CA THR A 339 -25.94 -8.62 19.33
C THR A 339 -26.72 -9.86 19.81
N GLY A 340 -26.47 -10.31 21.05
CA GLY A 340 -27.29 -11.33 21.70
C GLY A 340 -26.53 -12.56 22.21
N THR A 341 -25.22 -12.66 21.99
CA THR A 341 -24.39 -13.72 22.56
C THR A 341 -23.29 -13.13 23.45
N GLU A 342 -22.85 -13.87 24.46
CA GLU A 342 -21.74 -13.47 25.34
C GLU A 342 -20.44 -13.28 24.56
N ALA A 343 -20.15 -14.15 23.59
CA ALA A 343 -19.00 -14.05 22.70
C ALA A 343 -19.02 -12.76 21.85
N ALA A 344 -20.20 -12.34 21.37
CA ALA A 344 -20.37 -11.09 20.64
C ALA A 344 -20.09 -9.88 21.54
N ALA A 345 -20.62 -9.87 22.76
CA ALA A 345 -20.38 -8.79 23.72
C ALA A 345 -18.89 -8.65 24.08
N GLU A 346 -18.21 -9.80 24.32
CA GLU A 346 -16.78 -9.83 24.60
C GLU A 346 -15.95 -9.35 23.38
N THR A 347 -16.30 -9.74 22.16
CA THR A 347 -15.64 -9.26 20.95
C THR A 347 -15.81 -7.76 20.76
N ILE A 348 -16.99 -7.21 21.03
CA ILE A 348 -17.25 -5.76 20.99
C ILE A 348 -16.40 -5.04 22.04
N ARG A 349 -16.34 -5.55 23.26
CA ARG A 349 -15.54 -4.98 24.33
C ARG A 349 -14.06 -4.93 23.97
N LEU A 350 -13.48 -6.04 23.53
CA LEU A 350 -12.08 -6.17 23.11
C LEU A 350 -11.76 -5.32 21.88
N GLY A 351 -12.66 -5.25 20.91
CA GLY A 351 -12.50 -4.42 19.73
C GLY A 351 -12.56 -2.92 20.05
N ALA A 352 -13.43 -2.53 20.97
CA ALA A 352 -13.48 -1.15 21.46
C ALA A 352 -12.21 -0.78 22.26
N GLU A 353 -11.71 -1.69 23.10
CA GLU A 353 -10.44 -1.51 23.81
C GLU A 353 -9.28 -1.35 22.81
N TYR A 354 -9.20 -2.23 21.79
CA TYR A 354 -8.24 -2.11 20.70
C TYR A 354 -8.27 -0.72 20.06
N LEU A 355 -9.45 -0.25 19.64
CA LEU A 355 -9.59 1.05 18.97
C LEU A 355 -9.22 2.22 19.88
N ARG A 356 -9.60 2.19 21.16
CA ARG A 356 -9.27 3.24 22.12
C ARG A 356 -7.75 3.35 22.36
N VAL A 357 -7.07 2.21 22.54
CA VAL A 357 -5.61 2.18 22.70
C VAL A 357 -4.92 2.64 21.42
N ARG A 358 -5.37 2.16 20.27
CA ARG A 358 -4.80 2.52 18.97
C ARG A 358 -5.05 3.98 18.59
N ALA A 359 -6.13 4.59 19.04
CA ALA A 359 -6.42 6.00 18.78
C ALA A 359 -5.29 6.93 19.28
N VAL A 360 -4.59 6.56 20.36
CA VAL A 360 -3.47 7.35 20.92
C VAL A 360 -2.34 7.53 19.90
N GLU A 361 -2.10 6.57 19.02
CA GLU A 361 -1.01 6.65 18.02
C GLU A 361 -1.40 7.37 16.73
N PHE A 362 -2.69 7.67 16.48
CA PHE A 362 -3.13 8.17 15.17
C PHE A 362 -2.45 9.47 14.74
N ALA A 363 -2.28 10.42 15.66
CA ALA A 363 -1.54 11.66 15.39
C ALA A 363 -0.09 11.37 14.97
N PHE A 364 0.55 10.39 15.62
CA PHE A 364 1.92 9.97 15.32
C PHE A 364 1.99 9.23 13.98
N ILE A 365 0.96 8.47 13.58
CA ILE A 365 0.84 7.90 12.23
C ILE A 365 0.85 9.01 11.18
N GLY A 366 0.08 10.08 11.39
CA GLY A 366 0.06 11.24 10.49
C GLY A 366 1.44 11.86 10.31
N VAL A 367 2.16 12.08 11.40
CA VAL A 367 3.52 12.62 11.36
C VAL A 367 4.49 11.66 10.67
N LEU A 368 4.47 10.38 11.04
CA LEU A 368 5.39 9.38 10.48
C LEU A 368 5.23 9.25 8.97
N GLN A 369 3.99 9.15 8.47
CA GLN A 369 3.75 9.01 7.03
C GLN A 369 4.24 10.24 6.23
N VAL A 370 4.07 11.45 6.77
CA VAL A 370 4.58 12.68 6.17
C VAL A 370 6.10 12.69 6.14
N VAL A 371 6.75 12.33 7.24
CA VAL A 371 8.22 12.31 7.35
C VAL A 371 8.83 11.23 6.45
N LEU A 372 8.26 10.02 6.41
CA LEU A 372 8.67 8.97 5.48
C LEU A 372 8.46 9.41 4.01
N GLY A 373 7.35 10.09 3.73
CA GLY A 373 7.11 10.71 2.43
C GLY A 373 8.18 11.73 2.03
N ALA A 374 8.64 12.54 3.00
CA ALA A 374 9.72 13.51 2.78
C ALA A 374 11.05 12.81 2.47
N TYR A 375 11.44 11.78 3.22
CA TYR A 375 12.65 11.00 2.94
C TYR A 375 12.59 10.34 1.56
N ARG A 376 11.45 9.75 1.18
CA ARG A 376 11.28 9.14 -0.16
C ARG A 376 11.37 10.21 -1.25
N GLY A 377 10.72 11.36 -1.09
CA GLY A 377 10.76 12.48 -2.04
C GLY A 377 12.15 13.08 -2.22
N ALA A 378 12.96 13.07 -1.17
CA ALA A 378 14.37 13.43 -1.22
C ALA A 378 15.27 12.35 -1.85
N GLY A 379 14.73 11.15 -2.17
CA GLY A 379 15.52 10.01 -2.62
C GLY A 379 16.27 9.29 -1.49
N ASN A 380 16.03 9.66 -0.24
CA ASN A 380 16.67 9.03 0.91
C ASN A 380 15.86 7.80 1.40
N THR A 381 15.63 6.86 0.48
CA THR A 381 14.79 5.68 0.69
C THR A 381 15.36 4.71 1.72
N LYS A 382 16.70 4.67 1.88
CA LYS A 382 17.37 3.90 2.94
C LYS A 382 16.99 4.40 4.33
N THR A 383 16.90 5.70 4.51
CA THR A 383 16.47 6.30 5.80
C THR A 383 14.98 6.03 6.06
N ALA A 384 14.13 6.08 5.02
CA ALA A 384 12.73 5.69 5.15
C ALA A 384 12.59 4.23 5.58
N LEU A 385 13.31 3.31 4.93
CA LEU A 385 13.39 1.90 5.34
C LEU A 385 13.83 1.76 6.80
N ALA A 386 14.93 2.43 7.21
CA ALA A 386 15.45 2.34 8.56
C ALA A 386 14.40 2.72 9.61
N PHE A 387 13.68 3.84 9.43
CA PHE A 387 12.65 4.25 10.39
C PHE A 387 11.39 3.40 10.33
N SER A 388 11.04 2.84 9.19
CA SER A 388 9.97 1.84 9.09
C SER A 388 10.32 0.56 9.84
N LEU A 389 11.59 0.10 9.74
CA LEU A 389 12.09 -1.03 10.52
C LEU A 389 12.15 -0.73 12.03
N VAL A 390 12.59 0.47 12.41
CA VAL A 390 12.60 0.90 13.83
C VAL A 390 11.18 0.89 14.39
N ALA A 391 10.21 1.45 13.68
CA ALA A 391 8.83 1.50 14.15
C ALA A 391 8.21 0.11 14.30
N LEU A 392 8.47 -0.80 13.36
CA LEU A 392 7.80 -2.09 13.29
C LEU A 392 8.61 -3.21 13.96
N TRP A 393 9.86 -3.41 13.55
CA TRP A 393 10.65 -4.57 13.93
C TRP A 393 11.45 -4.38 15.21
N LEU A 394 11.87 -3.16 15.54
CA LEU A 394 12.53 -2.85 16.79
C LEU A 394 11.58 -2.31 17.85
N GLY A 395 10.54 -1.60 17.43
CA GLY A 395 9.51 -1.08 18.31
C GLY A 395 8.37 -2.07 18.50
N ARG A 396 7.50 -2.18 17.50
CA ARG A 396 6.19 -2.83 17.62
C ARG A 396 6.28 -4.32 17.96
N VAL A 397 7.00 -5.13 17.18
CA VAL A 397 7.07 -6.59 17.36
C VAL A 397 7.67 -7.00 18.70
N PRO A 398 8.86 -6.49 19.14
CA PRO A 398 9.43 -6.88 20.43
C PRO A 398 8.62 -6.39 21.63
N ILE A 399 8.04 -5.18 21.56
CA ILE A 399 7.24 -4.64 22.67
C ILE A 399 5.94 -5.44 22.83
N VAL A 400 5.28 -5.80 21.70
CA VAL A 400 4.11 -6.69 21.71
C VAL A 400 4.47 -8.02 22.38
N TYR A 401 5.56 -8.65 21.94
CA TYR A 401 6.01 -9.92 22.53
C TYR A 401 6.28 -9.79 24.03
N PHE A 402 7.02 -8.75 24.43
CA PHE A 402 7.37 -8.50 25.83
C PHE A 402 6.14 -8.27 26.70
N LEU A 403 5.25 -7.34 26.30
CA LEU A 403 4.09 -6.99 27.13
C LEU A 403 3.06 -8.11 27.16
N SER A 404 2.77 -8.71 26.02
CA SER A 404 1.68 -9.69 25.91
C SER A 404 2.05 -11.05 26.49
N PHE A 405 3.26 -11.55 26.19
CA PHE A 405 3.68 -12.92 26.54
C PHE A 405 4.60 -12.99 27.74
N MET A 406 5.59 -12.08 27.86
CA MET A 406 6.53 -12.12 28.99
C MET A 406 5.94 -11.49 30.26
N GLN A 407 5.22 -10.36 30.13
CA GLN A 407 4.56 -9.70 31.25
C GLN A 407 3.13 -10.24 31.51
N GLY A 408 2.62 -11.12 30.66
CA GLY A 408 1.32 -11.73 30.83
C GLY A 408 0.12 -10.78 30.68
N MET A 409 0.29 -9.61 30.03
CA MET A 409 -0.80 -8.66 29.82
C MET A 409 -1.84 -9.15 28.81
N GLY A 410 -1.58 -10.26 28.12
CA GLY A 410 -2.50 -10.84 27.15
C GLY A 410 -2.81 -9.88 25.97
N PRO A 411 -4.10 -9.80 25.51
CA PRO A 411 -4.48 -8.97 24.38
C PRO A 411 -4.14 -7.47 24.56
N ALA A 412 -4.30 -6.94 25.77
CA ALA A 412 -3.98 -5.54 26.07
C ALA A 412 -2.50 -5.22 25.78
N GLY A 413 -1.59 -6.17 26.06
CA GLY A 413 -0.18 -6.06 25.74
C GLY A 413 0.09 -5.93 24.24
N ILE A 414 -0.71 -6.59 23.40
CA ILE A 414 -0.64 -6.45 21.94
C ILE A 414 -1.04 -5.03 21.53
N TRP A 415 -2.20 -4.55 22.02
CA TRP A 415 -2.72 -3.23 21.65
C TRP A 415 -1.76 -2.11 22.05
N ILE A 416 -1.24 -2.16 23.27
CA ILE A 416 -0.28 -1.17 23.82
C ILE A 416 1.05 -1.26 23.06
N GLY A 417 1.58 -2.47 22.84
CA GLY A 417 2.85 -2.66 22.15
C GLY A 417 2.81 -2.13 20.70
N MET A 418 1.68 -2.33 20.01
CA MET A 418 1.47 -1.78 18.68
C MET A 418 1.48 -0.24 18.67
N ALA A 419 0.81 0.39 19.63
CA ALA A 419 0.75 1.84 19.74
C ALA A 419 2.12 2.44 20.12
N VAL A 420 2.78 1.88 21.14
CA VAL A 420 4.09 2.36 21.62
C VAL A 420 5.15 2.25 20.51
N GLY A 421 5.23 1.11 19.81
CA GLY A 421 6.18 0.95 18.71
C GLY A 421 6.00 1.98 17.59
N GLN A 422 4.75 2.29 17.24
CA GLN A 422 4.44 3.33 16.26
C GLN A 422 4.87 4.74 16.73
N ILE A 423 4.61 5.06 17.99
CA ILE A 423 4.98 6.35 18.59
C ILE A 423 6.51 6.50 18.61
N ILE A 424 7.24 5.47 19.03
CA ILE A 424 8.72 5.46 19.03
C ILE A 424 9.25 5.71 17.62
N GLY A 425 8.75 4.99 16.63
CA GLY A 425 9.15 5.17 15.23
C GLY A 425 8.88 6.57 14.71
N ALA A 426 7.72 7.15 15.03
CA ALA A 426 7.35 8.50 14.62
C ALA A 426 8.25 9.57 15.25
N ILE A 427 8.52 9.46 16.56
CA ILE A 427 9.41 10.38 17.28
C ILE A 427 10.84 10.27 16.73
N ALA A 428 11.35 9.06 16.56
CA ALA A 428 12.70 8.83 16.03
C ALA A 428 12.85 9.42 14.62
N ALA A 429 11.89 9.15 13.72
CA ALA A 429 11.91 9.69 12.35
C ALA A 429 11.83 11.21 12.32
N ALA A 430 10.94 11.82 13.13
CA ALA A 430 10.78 13.26 13.22
C ALA A 430 12.01 13.94 13.83
N ALA A 431 12.60 13.36 14.87
CA ALA A 431 13.83 13.87 15.47
C ALA A 431 15.01 13.83 14.50
N TRP A 432 15.15 12.76 13.72
CA TRP A 432 16.20 12.67 12.70
C TRP A 432 15.97 13.64 11.55
N PHE A 433 14.72 13.90 11.19
CA PHE A 433 14.35 14.83 10.12
C PHE A 433 14.89 16.24 10.39
N THR A 434 14.95 16.67 11.65
CA THR A 434 15.47 18.00 12.03
C THR A 434 16.95 18.19 11.74
N ARG A 435 17.72 17.09 11.52
CA ARG A 435 19.15 17.16 11.16
C ARG A 435 19.39 17.68 9.73
N GLY A 436 18.34 17.72 8.90
CA GLY A 436 18.42 18.28 7.54
C GLY A 436 19.23 17.45 6.52
N THR A 437 19.66 16.23 6.87
CA THR A 437 20.48 15.35 6.00
C THR A 437 19.77 14.93 4.71
N TRP A 438 18.47 15.16 4.61
CA TRP A 438 17.62 14.85 3.46
C TRP A 438 17.54 15.97 2.42
N LYS A 439 18.09 17.16 2.69
CA LYS A 439 17.91 18.39 1.87
C LYS A 439 18.70 18.40 0.55
N LYS A 440 19.09 17.25 0.01
CA LYS A 440 19.80 17.14 -1.28
C LYS A 440 18.95 16.39 -2.29
N ALA A 441 18.94 16.86 -3.56
CA ALA A 441 18.32 16.14 -4.66
C ALA A 441 19.22 14.99 -5.14
N VAL A 442 18.64 13.88 -5.57
CA VAL A 442 19.41 12.75 -6.12
C VAL A 442 19.87 13.04 -7.54
N ILE A 443 19.19 13.94 -8.25
CA ILE A 443 19.54 14.33 -9.62
C ILE A 443 20.84 15.12 -9.69
N ASP A 444 21.26 15.79 -8.61
CA ASP A 444 22.49 16.59 -8.55
C ASP A 444 23.76 15.72 -8.47
N GLU A 445 23.63 14.44 -8.05
CA GLU A 445 24.77 13.52 -7.92
C GLU A 445 25.44 13.15 -9.27
N GLY A 446 24.84 13.53 -10.42
CA GLY A 446 25.40 13.32 -11.77
C GLY A 446 26.01 14.55 -12.42
N ALA A 447 25.82 15.74 -11.84
CA ALA A 447 26.32 16.98 -12.41
C ALA A 447 27.74 17.34 -11.93
N GLU A 448 28.24 16.72 -10.87
CA GLU A 448 29.62 16.96 -10.35
C GLU A 448 30.69 16.07 -11.00
N GLY A 449 30.32 15.21 -11.99
CA GLY A 449 31.20 14.25 -12.65
C GLY A 449 31.26 14.32 -14.18
N ALA A 450 30.71 15.39 -14.79
CA ALA A 450 30.74 15.61 -16.26
C ALA A 450 31.60 16.80 -16.66
#